data_10176802471d2c088b882a62b9acf3d5
#
_entry.id   10176802471d2c088b882a62b9acf3d5
#
_cell.length_a   1.000
_cell.length_b   1.000
_cell.length_c   1.000
_cell.angle_alpha   90.00
_cell.angle_beta   90.00
_cell.angle_gamma   90.00
#
_symmetry.space_group_name_H-M   'P 1'
#
loop_
_entity.id
_entity.type
_entity.pdbx_description
1 polymer ?
#
loop_
_entity_poly.entity_id
_entity_poly.type
_entity_poly.pdbx_seq_one_letter_code
_entity_poly.pdbx_strand_id
1 'polypeptide(L)'
;PNAPPRPVTGGGGFGAGDRDPNAPLPAPTDVQYRMNYVQPWLGGAWALADVVDYQLISALGLLEGVANNKELLKRNYYLMNKRTIELYRNGSPYAYIVPKDQRDPAAVARMLQLIQAQAGEVGVAEAPFTAGEREYPTGTWVLPLAQPHGRFIKDLLEPQKYPDIRWPFASAPIDRPYDVTAWSLGMLMGVDTVVVDKPFDAKLKPITGDVVATTGKVNGTGATYVLPHEVNTSAIAMNRLLKEGADIGWARDEITVN
;
A
#
# COMPACT_ATOMS: atom_id res chain seq x y z
N PRO A 1 -3.35 -32.99 26.23
CA PRO A 1 -3.76 -32.15 27.35
C PRO A 1 -3.87 -30.72 26.81
N ASN A 2 -5.12 -30.25 26.68
CA ASN A 2 -5.40 -28.90 26.23
C ASN A 2 -4.93 -27.91 27.29
N ALA A 3 -4.05 -26.98 26.93
CA ALA A 3 -3.71 -25.87 27.80
C ALA A 3 -4.98 -25.06 28.12
N PRO A 4 -5.19 -24.60 29.35
CA PRO A 4 -6.32 -23.76 29.67
C PRO A 4 -6.30 -22.48 28.85
N PRO A 5 -7.47 -21.96 28.45
CA PRO A 5 -7.53 -20.70 27.71
C PRO A 5 -6.88 -19.57 28.52
N ARG A 6 -6.05 -18.80 27.87
CA ARG A 6 -5.46 -17.60 28.49
C ARG A 6 -6.59 -16.62 28.85
N PRO A 7 -6.57 -16.00 30.02
CA PRO A 7 -7.47 -14.90 30.27
C PRO A 7 -7.16 -13.78 29.27
N VAL A 8 -8.18 -13.42 28.50
CA VAL A 8 -8.12 -12.22 27.65
C VAL A 8 -8.18 -11.02 28.59
N THR A 9 -7.04 -10.59 29.07
CA THR A 9 -6.94 -9.26 29.65
C THR A 9 -7.16 -8.29 28.48
N GLY A 10 -8.29 -7.58 28.56
CA GLY A 10 -8.68 -6.58 27.56
C GLY A 10 -7.51 -5.71 27.20
N GLY A 11 -7.41 -5.37 25.89
CA GLY A 11 -6.32 -4.59 25.34
C GLY A 11 -6.00 -3.39 26.22
N GLY A 12 -4.91 -3.50 26.92
CA GLY A 12 -4.35 -2.38 27.65
C GLY A 12 -3.90 -1.38 26.61
N GLY A 13 -4.76 -0.38 26.35
CA GLY A 13 -4.27 0.84 25.75
C GLY A 13 -3.03 1.25 26.55
N PHE A 14 -2.00 1.71 25.86
CA PHE A 14 -0.89 2.42 26.50
C PHE A 14 -1.44 3.68 27.14
N GLY A 15 -2.14 3.50 28.28
CA GLY A 15 -2.50 4.59 29.16
C GLY A 15 -1.20 5.13 29.71
N ALA A 16 -0.80 6.29 29.24
CA ALA A 16 0.15 7.15 29.93
C ALA A 16 -0.49 7.60 31.24
N GLY A 17 -0.72 6.65 32.15
CA GLY A 17 -0.93 6.93 33.56
C GLY A 17 0.43 7.19 34.19
N ASP A 18 0.48 8.04 35.21
CA ASP A 18 1.61 8.49 36.03
C ASP A 18 2.63 7.38 36.44
N ARG A 19 3.24 6.75 35.47
CA ARG A 19 4.36 5.83 35.67
C ARG A 19 5.65 6.63 35.65
N ASP A 20 6.40 6.52 36.73
CA ASP A 20 7.80 6.99 36.70
C ASP A 20 8.51 6.30 35.52
N PRO A 21 8.99 7.04 34.51
CA PRO A 21 9.66 6.49 33.34
C PRO A 21 10.95 5.73 33.69
N ASN A 22 11.50 5.93 34.90
CA ASN A 22 12.70 5.25 35.39
C ASN A 22 12.39 4.07 36.32
N ALA A 23 11.12 3.80 36.60
CA ALA A 23 10.77 2.66 37.46
C ALA A 23 11.02 1.34 36.73
N PRO A 24 11.58 0.32 37.43
CA PRO A 24 11.70 -1.02 36.85
C PRO A 24 10.37 -1.57 36.36
N LEU A 25 10.37 -2.21 35.22
CA LEU A 25 9.19 -2.85 34.66
C LEU A 25 8.85 -4.13 35.46
N PRO A 26 7.56 -4.40 35.70
CA PRO A 26 7.14 -5.62 36.36
C PRO A 26 7.40 -6.84 35.48
N ALA A 27 7.57 -8.01 36.09
CA ALA A 27 7.63 -9.27 35.34
C ALA A 27 6.37 -9.45 34.50
N PRO A 28 6.50 -10.04 33.29
CA PRO A 28 5.34 -10.49 32.51
C PRO A 28 4.52 -11.51 33.31
N THR A 29 3.21 -11.56 33.05
CA THR A 29 2.32 -12.52 33.71
C THR A 29 2.57 -13.97 33.28
N ASP A 30 3.24 -14.19 32.13
CA ASP A 30 3.59 -15.50 31.61
C ASP A 30 5.13 -15.60 31.47
N VAL A 31 5.77 -16.17 32.46
CA VAL A 31 7.22 -16.36 32.53
C VAL A 31 7.61 -17.83 32.35
N GLN A 32 6.76 -18.64 31.69
CA GLN A 32 7.06 -20.04 31.46
C GLN A 32 8.13 -20.23 30.39
N TYR A 33 9.10 -21.09 30.71
CA TYR A 33 10.10 -21.55 29.75
C TYR A 33 9.43 -22.28 28.56
N ARG A 34 9.75 -21.88 27.35
CA ARG A 34 9.24 -22.48 26.10
C ARG A 34 10.35 -22.53 25.05
N MET A 35 10.17 -23.37 24.01
CA MET A 35 11.12 -23.46 22.91
C MET A 35 11.38 -22.12 22.20
N ASN A 36 10.39 -21.26 22.09
CA ASN A 36 10.48 -19.90 21.54
C ASN A 36 10.65 -18.80 22.60
N TYR A 37 10.83 -19.17 23.87
CA TYR A 37 11.04 -18.27 25.01
C TYR A 37 11.91 -18.97 26.03
N VAL A 38 13.14 -19.26 25.60
CA VAL A 38 14.10 -20.10 26.37
C VAL A 38 14.65 -19.41 27.61
N GLN A 39 14.61 -18.09 27.67
CA GLN A 39 15.05 -17.33 28.84
C GLN A 39 13.99 -16.26 29.14
N PRO A 40 12.97 -16.58 29.95
CA PRO A 40 11.94 -15.63 30.32
C PRO A 40 12.54 -14.43 31.05
N TRP A 41 12.13 -13.22 30.64
CA TRP A 41 12.50 -12.01 31.35
C TRP A 41 11.64 -11.86 32.61
N LEU A 42 12.28 -11.64 33.74
CA LEU A 42 11.63 -11.61 35.05
C LEU A 42 11.28 -10.19 35.54
N GLY A 43 11.30 -9.21 34.67
CA GLY A 43 11.14 -7.80 35.02
C GLY A 43 12.47 -7.15 35.37
N GLY A 44 12.43 -5.87 35.69
CA GLY A 44 13.60 -5.11 36.06
C GLY A 44 13.80 -3.83 35.24
N ALA A 45 15.01 -3.32 35.23
CA ALA A 45 15.38 -2.18 34.43
C ALA A 45 15.38 -2.56 32.94
N TRP A 46 14.80 -1.71 32.10
CA TRP A 46 14.80 -1.82 30.65
C TRP A 46 15.14 -0.47 30.06
N ALA A 47 16.35 -0.34 29.57
CA ALA A 47 16.87 0.89 29.02
C ALA A 47 16.86 0.88 27.47
N LEU A 48 17.00 2.04 26.87
CA LEU A 48 17.13 2.14 25.40
C LEU A 48 18.34 1.33 24.87
N ALA A 49 19.42 1.26 25.65
CA ALA A 49 20.59 0.46 25.30
C ALA A 49 20.25 -1.02 25.14
N ASP A 50 19.39 -1.58 26.00
CA ASP A 50 18.95 -2.98 25.90
C ASP A 50 18.21 -3.23 24.57
N VAL A 51 17.35 -2.29 24.15
CA VAL A 51 16.64 -2.37 22.87
C VAL A 51 17.63 -2.38 21.70
N VAL A 52 18.65 -1.51 21.74
CA VAL A 52 19.69 -1.44 20.68
C VAL A 52 20.48 -2.74 20.61
N ASP A 53 20.88 -3.28 21.75
CA ASP A 53 21.63 -4.53 21.82
C ASP A 53 20.82 -5.72 21.29
N TYR A 54 19.56 -5.83 21.66
CA TYR A 54 18.67 -6.87 21.11
C TYR A 54 18.48 -6.76 19.61
N GLN A 55 18.31 -5.56 19.09
CA GLN A 55 18.18 -5.34 17.65
C GLN A 55 19.49 -5.66 16.91
N LEU A 56 20.63 -5.28 17.47
CA LEU A 56 21.95 -5.59 16.90
C LEU A 56 22.18 -7.11 16.85
N ILE A 57 21.95 -7.81 17.94
CA ILE A 57 22.09 -9.28 18.01
C ILE A 57 21.15 -9.95 17.02
N SER A 58 19.90 -9.49 16.95
CA SER A 58 18.91 -10.00 16.00
C SER A 58 19.33 -9.78 14.54
N ALA A 59 19.86 -8.60 14.21
CA ALA A 59 20.36 -8.29 12.88
C ALA A 59 21.56 -9.15 12.50
N LEU A 60 22.51 -9.35 13.41
CA LEU A 60 23.67 -10.23 13.18
C LEU A 60 23.25 -11.69 12.99
N GLY A 61 22.33 -12.19 13.82
CA GLY A 61 21.76 -13.54 13.68
C GLY A 61 21.01 -13.72 12.36
N LEU A 62 20.26 -12.69 11.90
CA LEU A 62 19.62 -12.71 10.59
C LEU A 62 20.65 -12.79 9.46
N LEU A 63 21.70 -11.97 9.50
CA LEU A 63 22.76 -11.97 8.49
C LEU A 63 23.46 -13.33 8.40
N GLU A 64 23.78 -13.93 9.53
CA GLU A 64 24.36 -15.27 9.60
C GLU A 64 23.40 -16.32 9.03
N GLY A 65 22.13 -16.27 9.42
CA GLY A 65 21.08 -17.16 8.92
C GLY A 65 20.92 -17.06 7.40
N VAL A 66 20.93 -15.84 6.84
CA VAL A 66 20.87 -15.61 5.39
C VAL A 66 22.13 -16.13 4.70
N ALA A 67 23.32 -15.86 5.24
CA ALA A 67 24.58 -16.31 4.67
C ALA A 67 24.66 -17.85 4.58
N ASN A 68 24.25 -18.53 5.65
CA ASN A 68 24.25 -19.99 5.73
C ASN A 68 23.19 -20.65 4.83
N ASN A 69 22.10 -19.95 4.53
CA ASN A 69 20.98 -20.47 3.75
C ASN A 69 20.81 -19.77 2.37
N LYS A 70 21.83 -19.09 1.89
CA LYS A 70 21.74 -18.25 0.67
C LYS A 70 21.16 -18.96 -0.55
N GLU A 71 21.55 -20.19 -0.82
CA GLU A 71 21.07 -20.94 -1.99
C GLU A 71 19.59 -21.32 -1.85
N LEU A 72 19.16 -21.71 -0.65
CA LEU A 72 17.77 -22.01 -0.36
C LEU A 72 16.90 -20.75 -0.52
N LEU A 73 17.34 -19.62 0.02
CA LEU A 73 16.62 -18.35 -0.05
C LEU A 73 16.50 -17.85 -1.50
N LYS A 74 17.58 -17.88 -2.27
CA LYS A 74 17.56 -17.51 -3.70
C LYS A 74 16.62 -18.41 -4.51
N ARG A 75 16.69 -19.72 -4.29
CA ARG A 75 15.81 -20.68 -4.94
C ARG A 75 14.35 -20.43 -4.59
N ASN A 76 14.04 -20.18 -3.32
CA ASN A 76 12.68 -19.89 -2.88
C ASN A 76 12.17 -18.59 -3.47
N TYR A 77 12.98 -17.54 -3.52
CA TYR A 77 12.64 -16.29 -4.18
C TYR A 77 12.31 -16.49 -5.66
N TYR A 78 13.16 -17.21 -6.39
CA TYR A 78 12.90 -17.54 -7.80
C TYR A 78 11.59 -18.33 -7.97
N LEU A 79 11.40 -19.38 -7.17
CA LEU A 79 10.20 -20.22 -7.26
C LEU A 79 8.92 -19.44 -6.90
N MET A 80 8.99 -18.55 -5.94
CA MET A 80 7.87 -17.70 -5.54
C MET A 80 7.44 -16.80 -6.72
N ASN A 81 8.39 -16.14 -7.36
CA ASN A 81 8.10 -15.28 -8.52
C ASN A 81 7.60 -16.08 -9.72
N LYS A 82 8.22 -17.22 -10.02
CA LYS A 82 7.77 -18.13 -11.07
C LYS A 82 6.33 -18.59 -10.86
N ARG A 83 6.01 -19.03 -9.63
CA ARG A 83 4.64 -19.46 -9.27
C ARG A 83 3.64 -18.31 -9.35
N THR A 84 4.06 -17.08 -9.07
CA THR A 84 3.20 -15.90 -9.22
C THR A 84 2.82 -15.68 -10.68
N ILE A 85 3.80 -15.73 -11.59
CA ILE A 85 3.55 -15.62 -13.03
C ILE A 85 2.62 -16.75 -13.52
N GLU A 86 2.89 -17.98 -13.09
CA GLU A 86 2.07 -19.15 -13.48
C GLU A 86 0.63 -19.04 -12.96
N LEU A 87 0.47 -18.55 -11.70
CA LEU A 87 -0.82 -18.38 -11.05
C LEU A 87 -1.72 -17.41 -11.84
N TYR A 88 -1.17 -16.27 -12.24
CA TYR A 88 -1.96 -15.20 -12.85
C TYR A 88 -1.97 -15.23 -14.39
N ARG A 89 -1.26 -16.15 -15.03
CA ARG A 89 -1.26 -16.27 -16.50
C ARG A 89 -2.66 -16.49 -17.09
N ASN A 90 -3.48 -17.28 -16.41
CA ASN A 90 -4.88 -17.51 -16.73
C ASN A 90 -5.77 -17.49 -15.48
N GLY A 91 -5.24 -17.00 -14.36
CA GLY A 91 -5.92 -16.97 -13.06
C GLY A 91 -6.69 -15.68 -12.83
N SER A 92 -7.43 -15.66 -11.72
CA SER A 92 -8.17 -14.49 -11.23
C SER A 92 -7.52 -13.96 -9.94
N PRO A 93 -7.42 -12.63 -9.82
CA PRO A 93 -7.61 -11.63 -10.88
C PRO A 93 -6.53 -11.73 -11.97
N TYR A 94 -6.87 -11.37 -13.20
CA TYR A 94 -5.93 -11.42 -14.33
C TYR A 94 -5.07 -10.17 -14.46
N ALA A 95 -5.70 -9.00 -14.31
CA ALA A 95 -5.04 -7.71 -14.41
C ALA A 95 -5.81 -6.63 -13.62
N TYR A 96 -5.12 -5.53 -13.34
CA TYR A 96 -5.76 -4.26 -13.00
C TYR A 96 -5.67 -3.30 -14.18
N ILE A 97 -6.77 -2.61 -14.46
CA ILE A 97 -6.86 -1.57 -15.48
C ILE A 97 -7.01 -0.23 -14.78
N VAL A 98 -6.23 0.73 -15.19
CA VAL A 98 -6.38 2.14 -14.81
C VAL A 98 -6.91 2.88 -16.03
N PRO A 99 -8.22 3.22 -16.09
CA PRO A 99 -8.81 3.90 -17.21
C PRO A 99 -8.10 5.22 -17.53
N LYS A 100 -8.10 5.61 -18.80
CA LYS A 100 -7.44 6.85 -19.24
C LYS A 100 -8.07 8.09 -18.62
N ASP A 101 -9.40 8.12 -18.56
CA ASP A 101 -10.14 9.26 -18.01
C ASP A 101 -10.16 9.16 -16.49
N GLN A 102 -9.42 10.05 -15.85
CA GLN A 102 -9.25 10.11 -14.41
C GLN A 102 -9.42 11.54 -13.93
N ARG A 103 -9.95 11.70 -12.73
CA ARG A 103 -10.13 13.01 -12.11
C ARG A 103 -8.78 13.74 -11.93
N ASP A 104 -7.75 13.01 -11.46
CA ASP A 104 -6.41 13.56 -11.22
C ASP A 104 -5.33 12.74 -11.96
N PRO A 105 -4.96 13.14 -13.19
CA PRO A 105 -3.91 12.47 -13.96
C PRO A 105 -2.53 12.47 -13.28
N ALA A 106 -2.26 13.45 -12.42
CA ALA A 106 -1.01 13.50 -11.67
C ALA A 106 -0.98 12.45 -10.56
N ALA A 107 -2.11 12.22 -9.90
CA ALA A 107 -2.25 11.13 -8.93
C ALA A 107 -2.06 9.76 -9.60
N VAL A 108 -2.61 9.56 -10.81
CA VAL A 108 -2.39 8.33 -11.61
C VAL A 108 -0.92 8.13 -11.89
N ALA A 109 -0.24 9.15 -12.45
CA ALA A 109 1.18 9.06 -12.74
C ALA A 109 1.98 8.71 -11.49
N ARG A 110 1.68 9.36 -10.36
CA ARG A 110 2.34 9.09 -9.08
C ARG A 110 2.10 7.66 -8.58
N MET A 111 0.88 7.16 -8.68
CA MET A 111 0.55 5.78 -8.30
C MET A 111 1.33 4.77 -9.14
N LEU A 112 1.35 4.96 -10.46
CA LEU A 112 2.06 4.07 -11.36
C LEU A 112 3.59 4.12 -11.16
N GLN A 113 4.15 5.31 -10.89
CA GLN A 113 5.57 5.46 -10.51
C GLN A 113 5.91 4.70 -9.22
N LEU A 114 5.03 4.74 -8.20
CA LEU A 114 5.23 3.98 -6.95
C LEU A 114 5.25 2.47 -7.22
N ILE A 115 4.40 1.98 -8.10
CA ILE A 115 4.37 0.57 -8.51
C ILE A 115 5.64 0.22 -9.30
N GLN A 116 6.06 1.06 -10.23
CA GLN A 116 7.30 0.87 -11.01
C GLN A 116 8.56 0.90 -10.14
N ALA A 117 8.60 1.77 -9.10
CA ALA A 117 9.71 1.84 -8.16
C ALA A 117 9.94 0.52 -7.40
N GLN A 118 8.89 -0.31 -7.30
CA GLN A 118 8.95 -1.67 -6.74
C GLN A 118 9.03 -2.75 -7.84
N ALA A 119 9.53 -2.38 -9.02
CA ALA A 119 9.67 -3.25 -10.19
C ALA A 119 8.34 -3.87 -10.69
N GLY A 120 7.20 -3.22 -10.42
CA GLY A 120 5.93 -3.57 -11.04
C GLY A 120 5.91 -3.15 -12.51
N GLU A 121 5.53 -4.09 -13.38
CA GLU A 121 5.44 -3.86 -14.82
C GLU A 121 4.09 -3.21 -15.16
N VAL A 122 4.14 -2.11 -15.91
CA VAL A 122 2.97 -1.36 -16.38
C VAL A 122 3.00 -1.29 -17.89
N GLY A 123 1.88 -1.60 -18.52
CA GLY A 123 1.69 -1.44 -19.96
C GLY A 123 0.70 -0.31 -20.25
N VAL A 124 0.83 0.32 -21.42
CA VAL A 124 -0.15 1.26 -21.96
C VAL A 124 -0.75 0.70 -23.24
N ALA A 125 -2.06 0.77 -23.38
CA ALA A 125 -2.78 0.29 -24.56
C ALA A 125 -2.47 1.16 -25.79
N GLU A 126 -2.00 0.53 -26.87
CA GLU A 126 -1.72 1.17 -28.17
C GLU A 126 -2.95 1.23 -29.08
N ALA A 127 -4.00 0.49 -28.74
CA ALA A 127 -5.28 0.48 -29.44
C ALA A 127 -6.42 0.31 -28.45
N PRO A 128 -7.67 0.67 -28.80
CA PRO A 128 -8.83 0.31 -27.98
C PRO A 128 -8.94 -1.19 -27.79
N PHE A 129 -9.42 -1.62 -26.64
CA PHE A 129 -9.62 -3.03 -26.31
C PHE A 129 -10.83 -3.21 -25.39
N THR A 130 -11.35 -4.44 -25.35
CA THR A 130 -12.44 -4.81 -24.44
C THR A 130 -11.93 -5.77 -23.37
N ALA A 131 -12.28 -5.48 -22.13
CA ALA A 131 -12.01 -6.38 -20.99
C ALA A 131 -13.27 -6.49 -20.13
N GLY A 132 -13.73 -7.73 -19.92
CA GLY A 132 -15.05 -7.96 -19.35
C GLY A 132 -16.14 -7.42 -20.30
N GLU A 133 -17.04 -6.60 -19.74
CA GLU A 133 -18.13 -5.96 -20.50
C GLU A 133 -17.83 -4.50 -20.88
N ARG A 134 -16.61 -4.04 -20.65
CA ARG A 134 -16.23 -2.64 -20.83
C ARG A 134 -15.18 -2.48 -21.91
N GLU A 135 -15.39 -1.46 -22.75
CA GLU A 135 -14.41 -1.00 -23.74
C GLU A 135 -13.50 0.08 -23.13
N TYR A 136 -12.22 0.01 -23.45
CA TYR A 136 -11.18 0.92 -22.97
C TYR A 136 -10.46 1.58 -24.14
N PRO A 137 -10.27 2.89 -24.14
CA PRO A 137 -9.60 3.60 -25.24
C PRO A 137 -8.09 3.41 -25.20
N THR A 138 -7.44 3.73 -26.30
CA THR A 138 -5.99 3.88 -26.40
C THR A 138 -5.46 4.80 -25.31
N GLY A 139 -4.34 4.46 -24.68
CA GLY A 139 -3.72 5.20 -23.59
C GLY A 139 -4.20 4.77 -22.20
N THR A 140 -5.08 3.78 -22.09
CA THR A 140 -5.44 3.12 -20.83
C THR A 140 -4.25 2.32 -20.32
N TRP A 141 -3.96 2.39 -19.00
CA TRP A 141 -2.89 1.60 -18.40
C TRP A 141 -3.40 0.24 -17.93
N VAL A 142 -2.56 -0.76 -18.08
CA VAL A 142 -2.83 -2.13 -17.68
C VAL A 142 -1.67 -2.65 -16.84
N LEU A 143 -1.99 -3.25 -15.72
CA LEU A 143 -1.06 -3.92 -14.82
C LEU A 143 -1.36 -5.42 -14.83
N PRO A 144 -0.75 -6.19 -15.74
CA PRO A 144 -0.92 -7.64 -15.75
C PRO A 144 -0.41 -8.25 -14.46
N LEU A 145 -1.12 -9.20 -13.89
CA LEU A 145 -0.64 -9.88 -12.68
C LEU A 145 0.29 -11.05 -12.96
N ALA A 146 0.35 -11.51 -14.22
CA ALA A 146 1.30 -12.54 -14.65
C ALA A 146 2.74 -12.02 -14.77
N GLN A 147 3.23 -11.41 -13.69
CA GLN A 147 4.56 -10.84 -13.54
C GLN A 147 5.16 -11.20 -12.17
N PRO A 148 6.48 -11.09 -11.96
CA PRO A 148 7.11 -11.44 -10.67
C PRO A 148 6.44 -10.76 -9.46
N HIS A 149 6.11 -9.48 -9.60
CA HIS A 149 5.51 -8.67 -8.54
C HIS A 149 3.95 -8.62 -8.58
N GLY A 150 3.31 -9.55 -9.29
CA GLY A 150 1.86 -9.58 -9.44
C GLY A 150 1.10 -9.64 -8.10
N ARG A 151 1.59 -10.41 -7.13
CA ARG A 151 0.98 -10.46 -5.79
C ARG A 151 1.08 -9.14 -5.04
N PHE A 152 2.21 -8.44 -5.17
CA PHE A 152 2.39 -7.12 -4.59
C PHE A 152 1.42 -6.09 -5.21
N ILE A 153 1.28 -6.09 -6.54
CA ILE A 153 0.32 -5.21 -7.23
C ILE A 153 -1.10 -5.51 -6.77
N LYS A 154 -1.46 -6.79 -6.66
CA LYS A 154 -2.77 -7.20 -6.14
C LYS A 154 -3.00 -6.65 -4.74
N ASP A 155 -2.06 -6.85 -3.83
CA ASP A 155 -2.16 -6.40 -2.44
C ASP A 155 -2.34 -4.87 -2.33
N LEU A 156 -1.63 -4.11 -3.16
CA LEU A 156 -1.74 -2.65 -3.20
C LEU A 156 -3.07 -2.14 -3.75
N LEU A 157 -3.66 -2.83 -4.72
CA LEU A 157 -4.80 -2.31 -5.49
C LEU A 157 -6.14 -2.95 -5.11
N GLU A 158 -6.14 -4.11 -4.47
CA GLU A 158 -7.39 -4.76 -4.09
C GLU A 158 -8.12 -3.99 -2.98
N PRO A 159 -9.45 -3.89 -3.06
CA PRO A 159 -10.24 -3.42 -1.93
C PRO A 159 -10.11 -4.41 -0.78
N GLN A 160 -9.65 -3.93 0.36
CA GLN A 160 -9.42 -4.75 1.53
C GLN A 160 -10.75 -5.20 2.17
N LYS A 161 -10.84 -6.48 2.44
CA LYS A 161 -11.93 -7.05 3.23
C LYS A 161 -11.33 -7.66 4.49
N TYR A 162 -11.51 -6.97 5.61
CA TYR A 162 -11.06 -7.52 6.88
C TYR A 162 -11.91 -8.76 7.24
N PRO A 163 -11.27 -9.89 7.54
CA PRO A 163 -12.01 -11.10 7.88
C PRO A 163 -12.71 -10.97 9.23
N ASP A 164 -13.83 -11.68 9.39
CA ASP A 164 -14.53 -11.79 10.68
C ASP A 164 -13.74 -12.75 11.58
N ILE A 165 -12.71 -12.22 12.23
CA ILE A 165 -11.88 -12.98 13.17
C ILE A 165 -12.49 -12.87 14.55
N ARG A 166 -12.80 -14.01 15.17
CA ARG A 166 -13.34 -14.12 16.52
C ARG A 166 -12.51 -15.11 17.32
N TRP A 167 -12.02 -14.66 18.44
CA TRP A 167 -11.19 -15.46 19.33
C TRP A 167 -11.57 -15.16 20.80
N PRO A 168 -11.67 -16.14 21.70
CA PRO A 168 -11.33 -17.58 21.51
C PRO A 168 -12.50 -18.46 21.03
N PHE A 169 -13.70 -17.91 20.82
CA PHE A 169 -14.88 -18.67 20.38
C PHE A 169 -15.72 -17.86 19.37
N ALA A 170 -16.55 -18.55 18.59
CA ALA A 170 -17.29 -17.95 17.47
C ALA A 170 -18.26 -16.82 17.88
N SER A 171 -18.78 -16.81 19.12
CA SER A 171 -19.63 -15.73 19.65
C SER A 171 -18.86 -14.58 20.29
N ALA A 172 -17.53 -14.62 20.31
CA ALA A 172 -16.72 -13.51 20.80
C ALA A 172 -16.89 -12.26 19.90
N PRO A 173 -16.67 -11.04 20.43
CA PRO A 173 -16.62 -9.86 19.60
C PRO A 173 -15.61 -10.01 18.46
N ILE A 174 -15.89 -9.35 17.32
CA ILE A 174 -14.96 -9.31 16.20
C ILE A 174 -13.66 -8.64 16.65
N ASP A 175 -12.55 -9.31 16.37
CA ASP A 175 -11.23 -8.72 16.55
C ASP A 175 -11.01 -7.62 15.51
N ARG A 176 -10.88 -6.38 15.96
CA ARG A 176 -10.81 -5.22 15.06
C ARG A 176 -9.40 -5.04 14.51
N PRO A 177 -9.26 -4.53 13.26
CA PRO A 177 -7.94 -4.20 12.73
C PRO A 177 -7.22 -3.21 13.65
N TYR A 178 -5.93 -3.45 13.85
CA TYR A 178 -5.06 -2.62 14.67
C TYR A 178 -4.05 -1.90 13.77
N ASP A 179 -3.92 -0.59 13.94
CA ASP A 179 -3.00 0.31 13.22
C ASP A 179 -3.12 0.36 11.70
N VAL A 180 -4.10 -0.32 11.11
CA VAL A 180 -4.29 -0.29 9.66
C VAL A 180 -5.72 0.13 9.36
N THR A 181 -5.89 1.32 8.80
CA THR A 181 -7.22 1.86 8.45
C THR A 181 -7.52 1.74 6.97
N ALA A 182 -6.53 1.86 6.10
CA ALA A 182 -6.66 1.69 4.65
C ALA A 182 -5.30 1.46 4.01
N TRP A 183 -5.22 0.58 2.99
CA TRP A 183 -4.01 0.36 2.21
C TRP A 183 -4.27 0.15 0.71
N SER A 184 -5.53 0.16 0.26
CA SER A 184 -5.85 0.10 -1.15
C SER A 184 -5.39 1.39 -1.85
N LEU A 185 -4.26 1.31 -2.54
CA LEU A 185 -3.54 2.48 -3.05
C LEU A 185 -4.38 3.31 -4.03
N GLY A 186 -5.13 2.65 -4.93
CA GLY A 186 -6.03 3.34 -5.86
C GLY A 186 -7.06 4.19 -5.10
N MET A 187 -7.71 3.61 -4.08
CA MET A 187 -8.71 4.32 -3.27
C MET A 187 -8.10 5.47 -2.48
N LEU A 188 -6.91 5.26 -1.87
CA LEU A 188 -6.20 6.29 -1.10
C LEU A 188 -5.80 7.48 -1.96
N MET A 189 -5.44 7.24 -3.22
CA MET A 189 -5.00 8.29 -4.14
C MET A 189 -6.13 8.86 -5.00
N GLY A 190 -7.36 8.37 -4.85
CA GLY A 190 -8.50 8.78 -5.66
C GLY A 190 -8.34 8.43 -7.14
N VAL A 191 -7.70 7.31 -7.42
CA VAL A 191 -7.48 6.76 -8.76
C VAL A 191 -8.42 5.59 -8.99
N ASP A 192 -9.23 5.68 -10.03
CA ASP A 192 -10.10 4.58 -10.45
C ASP A 192 -9.26 3.41 -10.97
N THR A 193 -9.44 2.26 -10.34
CA THR A 193 -8.83 1.00 -10.74
C THR A 193 -9.91 -0.05 -10.95
N VAL A 194 -9.81 -0.80 -12.03
CA VAL A 194 -10.76 -1.86 -12.37
C VAL A 194 -10.04 -3.19 -12.33
N VAL A 195 -10.52 -4.10 -11.50
CA VAL A 195 -10.04 -5.48 -11.48
C VAL A 195 -10.69 -6.27 -12.62
N VAL A 196 -9.91 -7.05 -13.33
CA VAL A 196 -10.39 -7.93 -14.39
C VAL A 196 -9.96 -9.36 -14.07
N ASP A 197 -10.96 -10.24 -14.02
CA ASP A 197 -10.77 -11.63 -13.59
C ASP A 197 -10.43 -12.60 -14.76
N LYS A 198 -10.78 -12.23 -15.97
CA LYS A 198 -10.60 -13.10 -17.15
C LYS A 198 -9.57 -12.53 -18.12
N PRO A 199 -8.82 -13.39 -18.80
CA PRO A 199 -7.95 -12.97 -19.88
C PRO A 199 -8.69 -12.13 -20.92
N PHE A 200 -8.01 -11.14 -21.47
CA PHE A 200 -8.46 -10.31 -22.58
C PHE A 200 -7.28 -10.05 -23.52
N ASP A 201 -7.59 -9.68 -24.74
CA ASP A 201 -6.58 -9.31 -25.73
C ASP A 201 -6.42 -7.80 -25.81
N ALA A 202 -5.19 -7.32 -25.60
CA ALA A 202 -4.86 -5.91 -25.70
C ALA A 202 -3.42 -5.75 -26.18
N LYS A 203 -3.22 -4.90 -27.17
CA LYS A 203 -1.88 -4.53 -27.62
C LYS A 203 -1.27 -3.54 -26.63
N LEU A 204 -0.40 -4.03 -25.76
CA LEU A 204 0.23 -3.25 -24.72
C LEU A 204 1.67 -2.91 -25.08
N LYS A 205 2.04 -1.64 -24.89
CA LYS A 205 3.42 -1.18 -24.92
C LYS A 205 3.93 -1.11 -23.47
N PRO A 206 4.99 -1.85 -23.12
CA PRO A 206 5.61 -1.73 -21.81
C PRO A 206 6.15 -0.31 -21.59
N ILE A 207 5.95 0.23 -20.40
CA ILE A 207 6.50 1.52 -20.01
C ILE A 207 7.84 1.26 -19.29
N THR A 208 8.94 1.67 -19.93
CA THR A 208 10.31 1.47 -19.42
C THR A 208 10.87 2.68 -18.67
N GLY A 209 10.22 3.82 -18.74
CA GLY A 209 10.56 5.05 -18.00
C GLY A 209 9.44 5.46 -17.06
N ASP A 210 9.62 6.56 -16.37
CA ASP A 210 8.61 7.10 -15.49
C ASP A 210 7.33 7.46 -16.25
N VAL A 211 6.20 7.09 -15.69
CA VAL A 211 4.91 7.59 -16.17
C VAL A 211 4.82 9.08 -15.87
N VAL A 212 4.66 9.88 -16.90
CA VAL A 212 4.56 11.33 -16.78
C VAL A 212 3.10 11.75 -16.89
N ALA A 213 2.67 12.58 -15.94
CA ALA A 213 1.34 13.20 -16.01
C ALA A 213 1.25 14.14 -17.21
N THR A 214 0.07 14.25 -17.79
CA THR A 214 -0.21 15.26 -18.83
C THR A 214 0.09 16.66 -18.28
N THR A 215 0.83 17.45 -19.06
CA THR A 215 1.10 18.84 -18.71
C THR A 215 -0.21 19.65 -18.73
N GLY A 216 -0.43 20.43 -17.71
CA GLY A 216 -1.57 21.37 -17.66
C GLY A 216 -1.47 22.41 -18.78
N LYS A 217 -2.60 22.95 -19.17
CA LYS A 217 -2.69 24.02 -20.18
C LYS A 217 -3.42 25.21 -19.60
N VAL A 218 -2.95 26.39 -19.94
CA VAL A 218 -3.69 27.64 -19.73
C VAL A 218 -4.45 27.92 -21.01
N ASN A 219 -5.77 28.03 -20.91
CA ASN A 219 -6.62 28.33 -22.06
C ASN A 219 -7.05 29.81 -22.00
N GLY A 220 -6.99 30.48 -23.14
CA GLY A 220 -7.38 31.87 -23.27
C GLY A 220 -6.41 32.88 -22.66
N THR A 221 -6.77 34.14 -22.74
CA THR A 221 -6.06 35.28 -22.16
C THR A 221 -7.09 36.18 -21.45
N GLY A 222 -6.83 36.55 -20.21
CA GLY A 222 -7.78 37.38 -19.45
C GLY A 222 -7.11 37.95 -18.19
N ALA A 223 -7.85 38.84 -17.52
CA ALA A 223 -7.41 39.42 -16.26
C ALA A 223 -7.57 38.43 -15.08
N THR A 224 -8.40 37.42 -15.25
CA THR A 224 -8.69 36.41 -14.23
C THR A 224 -8.63 35.00 -14.86
N TYR A 225 -8.08 34.06 -14.14
CA TYR A 225 -8.00 32.66 -14.54
C TYR A 225 -8.70 31.79 -13.50
N VAL A 226 -9.40 30.77 -13.97
CA VAL A 226 -10.06 29.79 -13.11
C VAL A 226 -9.18 28.54 -13.03
N LEU A 227 -8.83 28.13 -11.81
CA LEU A 227 -8.08 26.92 -11.54
C LEU A 227 -8.99 25.90 -10.86
N PRO A 228 -9.26 24.74 -11.49
CA PRO A 228 -10.00 23.66 -10.83
C PRO A 228 -9.27 23.19 -9.58
N HIS A 229 -9.98 22.93 -8.48
CA HIS A 229 -9.35 22.50 -7.21
C HIS A 229 -9.44 20.98 -6.95
N GLU A 230 -10.00 20.24 -7.88
CA GLU A 230 -10.27 18.79 -7.75
C GLU A 230 -9.01 17.94 -7.83
N VAL A 231 -7.91 18.52 -8.34
CA VAL A 231 -6.64 17.81 -8.49
C VAL A 231 -5.60 18.29 -7.46
N ASN A 232 -4.79 17.36 -6.95
CA ASN A 232 -3.80 17.67 -5.92
C ASN A 232 -2.76 18.73 -6.37
N THR A 233 -2.43 18.75 -7.66
CA THR A 233 -1.48 19.72 -8.24
C THR A 233 -2.00 21.16 -8.21
N SER A 234 -3.30 21.38 -8.07
CA SER A 234 -3.89 22.73 -7.91
C SER A 234 -3.42 23.39 -6.62
N ALA A 235 -3.26 22.66 -5.54
CA ALA A 235 -2.69 23.19 -4.30
C ALA A 235 -1.25 23.66 -4.49
N ILE A 236 -0.46 22.94 -5.29
CA ILE A 236 0.91 23.33 -5.63
C ILE A 236 0.91 24.61 -6.46
N ALA A 237 0.02 24.70 -7.47
CA ALA A 237 -0.12 25.86 -8.30
C ALA A 237 -0.55 27.10 -7.49
N MET A 238 -1.56 26.96 -6.64
CA MET A 238 -2.00 28.03 -5.73
C MET A 238 -0.87 28.52 -4.83
N ASN A 239 -0.14 27.63 -4.20
CA ASN A 239 0.96 28.01 -3.31
C ASN A 239 2.09 28.74 -4.07
N ARG A 240 2.38 28.36 -5.30
CA ARG A 240 3.37 29.04 -6.14
C ARG A 240 2.88 30.44 -6.54
N LEU A 241 1.63 30.56 -6.96
CA LEU A 241 1.04 31.84 -7.34
C LEU A 241 0.97 32.81 -6.14
N LEU A 242 0.56 32.33 -4.97
CA LEU A 242 0.56 33.12 -3.73
C LEU A 242 1.98 33.62 -3.38
N LYS A 243 2.99 32.78 -3.55
CA LYS A 243 4.39 33.16 -3.32
C LYS A 243 4.87 34.27 -4.25
N GLU A 244 4.37 34.29 -5.49
CA GLU A 244 4.65 35.33 -6.49
C GLU A 244 3.74 36.58 -6.34
N GLY A 245 2.90 36.61 -5.29
CA GLY A 245 2.04 37.76 -4.98
C GLY A 245 0.74 37.82 -5.78
N ALA A 246 0.32 36.73 -6.40
CA ALA A 246 -0.97 36.69 -7.09
C ALA A 246 -2.12 36.77 -6.10
N ASP A 247 -3.18 37.51 -6.47
CA ASP A 247 -4.43 37.57 -5.74
C ASP A 247 -5.26 36.32 -6.07
N ILE A 248 -5.52 35.48 -5.06
CA ILE A 248 -6.24 34.21 -5.19
C ILE A 248 -7.44 34.21 -4.27
N GLY A 249 -8.61 33.95 -4.84
CA GLY A 249 -9.86 33.80 -4.11
C GLY A 249 -10.58 32.49 -4.46
N TRP A 250 -11.54 32.13 -3.63
CA TRP A 250 -12.46 31.02 -3.88
C TRP A 250 -13.74 31.55 -4.48
N ALA A 251 -14.19 30.94 -5.58
CA ALA A 251 -15.52 31.19 -6.11
C ALA A 251 -16.56 30.68 -5.09
N ARG A 252 -17.50 31.54 -4.72
CA ARG A 252 -18.62 31.19 -3.83
C ARG A 252 -19.85 30.71 -4.60
N ASP A 253 -19.94 31.14 -5.83
CA ASP A 253 -21.04 30.83 -6.73
C ASP A 253 -20.51 30.17 -8.01
N GLU A 254 -21.39 29.57 -8.77
CA GLU A 254 -21.06 28.99 -10.08
C GLU A 254 -20.54 30.06 -11.04
N ILE A 255 -19.39 29.77 -11.68
CA ILE A 255 -18.77 30.67 -12.65
C ILE A 255 -18.88 30.03 -14.03
N THR A 256 -19.47 30.79 -14.95
CA THR A 256 -19.46 30.42 -16.37
C THR A 256 -18.20 31.01 -17.01
N VAL A 257 -17.37 30.13 -17.57
CA VAL A 257 -16.16 30.51 -18.32
C VAL A 257 -16.48 30.43 -19.80
N ASN A 258 -16.35 31.57 -20.52
CA ASN A 258 -16.59 31.66 -21.95
C ASN A 258 -15.32 31.38 -22.75
#